data_457e2900608a167c4a3292d339b3701a
#
_entry.id   457e2900608a167c4a3292d339b3701a
#
_cell.length_a   1.000
_cell.length_b   1.000
_cell.length_c   1.000
_cell.angle_alpha   90.00
_cell.angle_beta   90.00
_cell.angle_gamma   90.00
#
_symmetry.space_group_name_H-M   'P 1'
#
loop_
_entity.id
_entity.type
_entity.pdbx_description
1 polymer ?
#
loop_
_entity_poly.entity_id
_entity_poly.type
_entity_poly.pdbx_seq_one_letter_code
_entity_poly.pdbx_strand_id
1 'polypeptide(L)'
;VNRLQRDGVTLAFRVHNPLARGVPVLLTHGFGATAAMWDPNVDALSVDRPVIVWDQRGHGSSDAPDDMDAYTEQLSVADMAAVLDAAGADRAVLGGMSLGGYLSLAFHLVHPQRVAALVLVDTGPGYRNDEARAKWNAWVQRRARQLERGDAPADVSPELTQAVHEHPEGLPRAARGVMAQKDARVITSLDSITVPTLVIVGAQDTDYLAGADYMARKIPTARKVVIDNAGHAANMDQPEAFNVAVREFLDEL
;
A
#
# COMPACT_ATOMS: atom_id res chain seq x y z
N VAL A 1 10.99 -16.60 1.26
CA VAL A 1 11.06 -15.26 0.65
C VAL A 1 11.67 -15.41 -0.73
N ASN A 2 10.97 -14.94 -1.76
CA ASN A 2 11.49 -14.85 -3.13
C ASN A 2 12.25 -13.53 -3.31
N ARG A 3 13.19 -13.49 -4.25
CA ARG A 3 13.95 -12.28 -4.58
C ARG A 3 13.87 -12.02 -6.08
N LEU A 4 13.49 -10.81 -6.45
CA LEU A 4 13.37 -10.34 -7.82
C LEU A 4 14.42 -9.27 -8.09
N GLN A 5 15.27 -9.49 -9.10
CA GLN A 5 16.23 -8.45 -9.57
C GLN A 5 15.54 -7.56 -10.61
N ARG A 6 15.54 -6.24 -10.35
CA ARG A 6 15.01 -5.25 -11.26
C ARG A 6 15.83 -3.95 -11.22
N ASP A 7 16.42 -3.59 -12.36
CA ASP A 7 17.20 -2.35 -12.51
C ASP A 7 18.27 -2.16 -11.42
N GLY A 8 18.98 -3.26 -11.07
CA GLY A 8 20.03 -3.26 -10.05
C GLY A 8 19.53 -3.26 -8.61
N VAL A 9 18.22 -3.41 -8.38
CA VAL A 9 17.59 -3.47 -7.06
C VAL A 9 16.95 -4.84 -6.85
N THR A 10 17.22 -5.45 -5.70
CA THR A 10 16.55 -6.69 -5.28
C THR A 10 15.27 -6.36 -4.51
N LEU A 11 14.15 -6.89 -5.00
CA LEU A 11 12.86 -6.80 -4.30
C LEU A 11 12.55 -8.14 -3.63
N ALA A 12 12.17 -8.10 -2.36
CA ALA A 12 11.76 -9.26 -1.59
C ALA A 12 10.23 -9.42 -1.63
N PHE A 13 9.74 -10.64 -1.88
CA PHE A 13 8.30 -10.94 -1.87
C PHE A 13 8.01 -12.38 -1.44
N ARG A 14 6.79 -12.63 -1.03
CA ARG A 14 6.27 -13.97 -0.70
C ARG A 14 4.98 -14.19 -1.45
N VAL A 15 4.72 -15.43 -1.86
CA VAL A 15 3.45 -15.86 -2.45
C VAL A 15 2.87 -16.95 -1.56
N HIS A 16 1.71 -16.68 -0.98
CA HIS A 16 0.93 -17.64 -0.19
C HIS A 16 -0.05 -18.35 -1.12
N ASN A 17 -0.18 -19.66 -0.97
CA ASN A 17 -1.02 -20.56 -1.78
C ASN A 17 -0.86 -20.34 -3.31
N PRO A 18 0.35 -20.50 -3.88
CA PRO A 18 0.65 -20.17 -5.28
C PRO A 18 -0.08 -21.05 -6.31
N LEU A 19 -0.65 -22.18 -5.87
CA LEU A 19 -1.36 -23.12 -6.74
C LEU A 19 -2.87 -22.90 -6.75
N ALA A 20 -3.39 -22.01 -5.94
CA ALA A 20 -4.80 -21.64 -5.94
C ALA A 20 -5.18 -20.97 -7.26
N ARG A 21 -6.47 -21.08 -7.63
CA ARG A 21 -6.95 -20.67 -8.97
C ARG A 21 -7.75 -19.38 -8.97
N GLY A 22 -8.09 -18.82 -7.80
CA GLY A 22 -8.77 -17.54 -7.69
C GLY A 22 -7.88 -16.38 -8.18
N VAL A 23 -8.48 -15.23 -8.40
CA VAL A 23 -7.76 -14.02 -8.81
C VAL A 23 -6.72 -13.66 -7.74
N PRO A 24 -5.42 -13.54 -8.12
CA PRO A 24 -4.37 -13.19 -7.17
C PRO A 24 -4.63 -11.84 -6.46
N VAL A 25 -4.15 -11.72 -5.22
CA VAL A 25 -4.17 -10.46 -4.45
C VAL A 25 -2.74 -10.02 -4.22
N LEU A 26 -2.38 -8.79 -4.59
CA LEU A 26 -1.12 -8.14 -4.24
C LEU A 26 -1.39 -7.16 -3.09
N LEU A 27 -0.72 -7.35 -1.96
CA LEU A 27 -0.82 -6.48 -0.79
C LEU A 27 0.45 -5.66 -0.62
N THR A 28 0.31 -4.34 -0.64
CA THR A 28 1.41 -3.38 -0.51
C THR A 28 1.33 -2.69 0.86
N HIS A 29 2.43 -2.73 1.61
CA HIS A 29 2.50 -2.15 2.96
C HIS A 29 2.56 -0.62 2.95
N GLY A 30 2.31 0.01 4.12
CA GLY A 30 2.47 1.43 4.36
C GLY A 30 3.94 1.86 4.49
N PHE A 31 4.18 3.18 4.50
CA PHE A 31 5.53 3.72 4.70
C PHE A 31 6.09 3.32 6.08
N GLY A 32 7.31 2.83 6.11
CA GLY A 32 7.98 2.39 7.33
C GLY A 32 7.54 1.02 7.85
N ALA A 33 6.50 0.42 7.27
CA ALA A 33 6.10 -0.95 7.51
C ALA A 33 6.85 -1.93 6.58
N THR A 34 6.53 -3.21 6.67
CA THR A 34 7.05 -4.28 5.81
C THR A 34 5.93 -5.23 5.40
N ALA A 35 6.22 -6.17 4.51
CA ALA A 35 5.29 -7.24 4.14
C ALA A 35 4.73 -8.01 5.34
N ALA A 36 5.46 -8.05 6.46
CA ALA A 36 5.05 -8.74 7.69
C ALA A 36 3.77 -8.15 8.33
N MET A 37 3.40 -6.89 8.04
CA MET A 37 2.15 -6.32 8.53
C MET A 37 0.91 -7.09 8.07
N TRP A 38 1.03 -7.87 6.98
CA TRP A 38 -0.04 -8.67 6.43
C TRP A 38 -0.11 -10.09 6.99
N ASP A 39 0.86 -10.49 7.86
CA ASP A 39 0.90 -11.85 8.43
C ASP A 39 -0.41 -12.26 9.15
N PRO A 40 -1.15 -11.37 9.86
CA PRO A 40 -2.44 -11.71 10.45
C PRO A 40 -3.56 -11.99 9.42
N ASN A 41 -3.34 -11.66 8.15
CA ASN A 41 -4.38 -11.68 7.13
C ASN A 41 -4.12 -12.73 6.02
N VAL A 42 -2.86 -13.05 5.74
CA VAL A 42 -2.50 -13.88 4.57
C VAL A 42 -3.15 -15.25 4.58
N ASP A 43 -3.25 -15.93 5.73
CA ASP A 43 -3.85 -17.27 5.80
C ASP A 43 -5.34 -17.22 5.47
N ALA A 44 -6.07 -16.24 6.02
CA ALA A 44 -7.48 -16.07 5.75
C ALA A 44 -7.77 -15.68 4.30
N LEU A 45 -6.92 -14.84 3.71
CA LEU A 45 -7.11 -14.32 2.36
C LEU A 45 -6.61 -15.28 1.27
N SER A 46 -5.72 -16.24 1.60
CA SER A 46 -5.12 -17.16 0.63
C SER A 46 -5.81 -18.52 0.55
N VAL A 47 -6.99 -18.69 1.10
CA VAL A 47 -7.71 -19.99 1.14
C VAL A 47 -7.91 -20.55 -0.27
N ASP A 48 -8.33 -19.72 -1.21
CA ASP A 48 -8.73 -20.10 -2.58
C ASP A 48 -8.01 -19.34 -3.69
N ARG A 49 -7.10 -18.42 -3.36
CA ARG A 49 -6.37 -17.56 -4.29
C ARG A 49 -4.94 -17.30 -3.84
N PRO A 50 -4.00 -17.01 -4.76
CA PRO A 50 -2.68 -16.58 -4.38
C PRO A 50 -2.72 -15.21 -3.70
N VAL A 51 -2.00 -15.05 -2.57
CA VAL A 51 -1.77 -13.76 -1.92
C VAL A 51 -0.28 -13.44 -1.98
N ILE A 52 0.04 -12.31 -2.58
CA ILE A 52 1.40 -11.81 -2.79
C ILE A 52 1.61 -10.65 -1.83
N VAL A 53 2.64 -10.72 -1.00
CA VAL A 53 3.09 -9.63 -0.13
C VAL A 53 4.55 -9.32 -0.47
N TRP A 54 4.96 -8.07 -0.42
CA TRP A 54 6.29 -7.66 -0.85
C TRP A 54 6.79 -6.46 -0.05
N ASP A 55 8.11 -6.29 0.00
CA ASP A 55 8.76 -5.14 0.60
C ASP A 55 9.12 -4.12 -0.50
N GLN A 56 8.70 -2.88 -0.32
CA GLN A 56 9.04 -1.76 -1.22
C GLN A 56 10.54 -1.44 -1.12
N ARG A 57 11.09 -0.78 -2.13
CA ARG A 57 12.48 -0.26 -2.08
C ARG A 57 12.73 0.52 -0.79
N GLY A 58 13.85 0.25 -0.13
CA GLY A 58 14.22 0.88 1.13
C GLY A 58 13.45 0.38 2.34
N HIS A 59 12.68 -0.71 2.21
CA HIS A 59 11.91 -1.32 3.29
C HIS A 59 12.21 -2.81 3.41
N GLY A 60 12.03 -3.36 4.62
CA GLY A 60 12.10 -4.78 4.90
C GLY A 60 13.41 -5.41 4.44
N SER A 61 13.28 -6.47 3.65
CA SER A 61 14.39 -7.23 3.05
C SER A 61 14.66 -6.85 1.58
N SER A 62 14.03 -5.79 1.07
CA SER A 62 14.37 -5.22 -0.24
C SER A 62 15.56 -4.28 -0.14
N ASP A 63 16.32 -4.16 -1.25
CA ASP A 63 17.46 -3.26 -1.32
C ASP A 63 17.08 -1.79 -1.09
N ALA A 64 18.04 -1.03 -0.56
CA ALA A 64 17.93 0.41 -0.34
C ALA A 64 19.00 1.16 -1.16
N PRO A 65 18.78 1.40 -2.48
CA PRO A 65 19.75 2.10 -3.31
C PRO A 65 20.08 3.49 -2.75
N ASP A 66 21.34 3.91 -2.93
CA ASP A 66 21.82 5.22 -2.45
C ASP A 66 21.29 6.38 -3.27
N ASP A 67 20.95 6.12 -4.53
CA ASP A 67 20.44 7.13 -5.45
C ASP A 67 19.00 7.54 -5.07
N MET A 68 18.78 8.82 -4.82
CA MET A 68 17.47 9.41 -4.54
C MET A 68 16.46 9.23 -5.69
N ASP A 69 16.94 9.21 -6.93
CA ASP A 69 16.09 9.03 -8.11
C ASP A 69 15.56 7.59 -8.24
N ALA A 70 16.09 6.66 -7.43
CA ALA A 70 15.57 5.30 -7.32
C ALA A 70 14.25 5.19 -6.51
N TYR A 71 13.80 6.28 -5.87
CA TYR A 71 12.61 6.29 -5.01
C TYR A 71 11.53 7.19 -5.59
N THR A 72 10.79 6.71 -6.58
CA THR A 72 9.68 7.47 -7.19
C THR A 72 8.40 6.66 -7.22
N GLU A 73 7.25 7.35 -7.29
CA GLU A 73 5.94 6.73 -7.54
C GLU A 73 5.98 5.82 -8.78
N GLN A 74 6.57 6.31 -9.87
CA GLN A 74 6.67 5.59 -11.12
C GLN A 74 7.47 4.28 -10.98
N LEU A 75 8.59 4.32 -10.26
CA LEU A 75 9.40 3.12 -10.01
C LEU A 75 8.68 2.15 -9.08
N SER A 76 7.98 2.63 -8.05
CA SER A 76 7.18 1.78 -7.17
C SER A 76 6.05 1.08 -7.92
N VAL A 77 5.34 1.79 -8.81
CA VAL A 77 4.32 1.20 -9.70
C VAL A 77 4.93 0.14 -10.62
N ALA A 78 6.11 0.41 -11.18
CA ALA A 78 6.80 -0.54 -12.03
C ALA A 78 7.35 -1.76 -11.24
N ASP A 79 7.73 -1.57 -9.97
CA ASP A 79 8.09 -2.66 -9.07
C ASP A 79 6.88 -3.56 -8.75
N MET A 80 5.71 -2.98 -8.49
CA MET A 80 4.46 -3.74 -8.32
C MET A 80 4.17 -4.60 -9.55
N ALA A 81 4.32 -4.03 -10.76
CA ALA A 81 4.13 -4.77 -12.01
C ALA A 81 5.13 -5.95 -12.13
N ALA A 82 6.39 -5.71 -11.82
CA ALA A 82 7.42 -6.74 -11.87
C ALA A 82 7.21 -7.85 -10.83
N VAL A 83 6.74 -7.52 -9.62
CA VAL A 83 6.37 -8.51 -8.59
C VAL A 83 5.18 -9.36 -9.05
N LEU A 84 4.17 -8.77 -9.69
CA LEU A 84 3.06 -9.51 -10.30
C LEU A 84 3.55 -10.46 -11.39
N ASP A 85 4.43 -9.99 -12.29
CA ASP A 85 5.01 -10.80 -13.36
C ASP A 85 5.82 -11.99 -12.80
N ALA A 86 6.65 -11.73 -11.78
CA ALA A 86 7.44 -12.77 -11.11
C ALA A 86 6.57 -13.80 -10.36
N ALA A 87 5.39 -13.39 -9.92
CA ALA A 87 4.40 -14.27 -9.29
C ALA A 87 3.48 -14.97 -10.32
N GLY A 88 3.64 -14.72 -11.64
CA GLY A 88 2.82 -15.29 -12.71
C GLY A 88 1.40 -14.72 -12.77
N ALA A 89 1.18 -13.49 -12.29
CA ALA A 89 -0.12 -12.85 -12.21
C ALA A 89 -0.27 -11.74 -13.26
N ASP A 90 -0.95 -12.01 -14.38
CA ASP A 90 -1.25 -11.02 -15.41
C ASP A 90 -2.22 -9.94 -14.89
N ARG A 91 -3.13 -10.31 -14.01
CA ARG A 91 -4.15 -9.45 -13.42
C ARG A 91 -4.36 -9.83 -11.95
N ALA A 92 -4.54 -8.84 -11.08
CA ALA A 92 -4.70 -9.07 -9.64
C ALA A 92 -5.68 -8.07 -8.99
N VAL A 93 -6.20 -8.43 -7.83
CA VAL A 93 -6.73 -7.46 -6.86
C VAL A 93 -5.55 -6.74 -6.24
N LEU A 94 -5.54 -5.41 -6.25
CA LEU A 94 -4.49 -4.64 -5.60
C LEU A 94 -5.01 -4.11 -4.27
N GLY A 95 -4.37 -4.56 -3.19
CA GLY A 95 -4.62 -4.08 -1.84
C GLY A 95 -3.42 -3.32 -1.30
N GLY A 96 -3.69 -2.32 -0.48
CA GLY A 96 -2.61 -1.62 0.19
C GLY A 96 -3.09 -0.71 1.31
N MET A 97 -2.22 -0.54 2.30
CA MET A 97 -2.44 0.32 3.45
C MET A 97 -1.64 1.61 3.30
N SER A 98 -2.26 2.76 3.64
CA SER A 98 -1.59 4.05 3.64
C SER A 98 -0.88 4.35 2.31
N LEU A 99 0.46 4.46 2.28
CA LEU A 99 1.23 4.59 1.05
C LEU A 99 0.92 3.47 0.04
N GLY A 100 0.77 2.23 0.51
CA GLY A 100 0.45 1.09 -0.36
C GLY A 100 -0.91 1.22 -1.04
N GLY A 101 -1.90 1.79 -0.36
CA GLY A 101 -3.21 2.10 -0.95
C GLY A 101 -3.13 3.21 -2.00
N TYR A 102 -2.36 4.27 -1.73
CA TYR A 102 -2.06 5.31 -2.72
C TYR A 102 -1.37 4.74 -3.96
N LEU A 103 -0.36 3.87 -3.78
CA LEU A 103 0.34 3.20 -4.88
C LEU A 103 -0.58 2.27 -5.68
N SER A 104 -1.56 1.62 -5.04
CA SER A 104 -2.57 0.81 -5.74
C SER A 104 -3.45 1.67 -6.66
N LEU A 105 -3.84 2.87 -6.23
CA LEU A 105 -4.52 3.86 -7.08
C LEU A 105 -3.61 4.36 -8.22
N ALA A 106 -2.34 4.66 -7.94
CA ALA A 106 -1.36 5.07 -8.94
C ALA A 106 -1.10 3.95 -9.97
N PHE A 107 -1.05 2.70 -9.53
CA PHE A 107 -0.94 1.54 -10.41
C PHE A 107 -2.15 1.42 -11.33
N HIS A 108 -3.37 1.55 -10.79
CA HIS A 108 -4.59 1.51 -11.61
C HIS A 108 -4.59 2.60 -12.68
N LEU A 109 -4.12 3.81 -12.36
CA LEU A 109 -4.01 4.91 -13.33
C LEU A 109 -3.11 4.57 -14.53
N VAL A 110 -2.04 3.79 -14.30
CA VAL A 110 -1.03 3.44 -15.33
C VAL A 110 -1.38 2.12 -16.04
N HIS A 111 -1.88 1.13 -15.29
CA HIS A 111 -2.13 -0.23 -15.74
C HIS A 111 -3.56 -0.72 -15.42
N PRO A 112 -4.64 0.01 -15.82
CA PRO A 112 -6.00 -0.34 -15.43
C PRO A 112 -6.42 -1.77 -15.85
N GLN A 113 -5.89 -2.26 -16.97
CA GLN A 113 -6.17 -3.62 -17.48
C GLN A 113 -5.61 -4.73 -16.59
N ARG A 114 -4.62 -4.43 -15.75
CA ARG A 114 -3.99 -5.39 -14.82
C ARG A 114 -4.68 -5.43 -13.45
N VAL A 115 -5.68 -4.56 -13.21
CA VAL A 115 -6.38 -4.47 -11.93
C VAL A 115 -7.73 -5.15 -12.02
N ALA A 116 -7.96 -6.17 -11.19
CA ALA A 116 -9.24 -6.86 -11.08
C ALA A 116 -10.20 -6.13 -10.15
N ALA A 117 -9.67 -5.64 -9.02
CA ALA A 117 -10.37 -4.86 -8.00
C ALA A 117 -9.35 -4.10 -7.14
N LEU A 118 -9.84 -3.18 -6.30
CA LEU A 118 -9.02 -2.42 -5.36
C LEU A 118 -9.49 -2.65 -3.92
N VAL A 119 -8.53 -2.80 -2.98
CA VAL A 119 -8.75 -2.82 -1.53
C VAL A 119 -7.89 -1.73 -0.89
N LEU A 120 -8.50 -0.60 -0.56
CA LEU A 120 -7.84 0.62 -0.10
C LEU A 120 -8.00 0.75 1.41
N VAL A 121 -6.89 0.59 2.15
CA VAL A 121 -6.92 0.47 3.63
C VAL A 121 -6.22 1.68 4.25
N ASP A 122 -6.92 2.39 5.13
CA ASP A 122 -6.36 3.51 5.91
C ASP A 122 -5.49 4.45 5.05
N THR A 123 -6.04 4.89 3.91
CA THR A 123 -5.30 5.62 2.87
C THR A 123 -6.10 6.81 2.32
N GLY A 124 -5.43 7.63 1.54
CA GLY A 124 -6.03 8.73 0.80
C GLY A 124 -5.51 8.82 -0.63
N PRO A 125 -6.25 9.47 -1.52
CA PRO A 125 -5.90 9.56 -2.93
C PRO A 125 -4.90 10.70 -3.26
N GLY A 126 -4.32 11.31 -2.23
CA GLY A 126 -3.48 12.49 -2.37
C GLY A 126 -4.28 13.81 -2.35
N TYR A 127 -3.64 14.88 -2.79
CA TYR A 127 -4.17 16.24 -2.67
C TYR A 127 -4.38 16.90 -4.04
N ARG A 128 -5.58 17.41 -4.28
CA ARG A 128 -5.91 18.19 -5.47
C ARG A 128 -5.34 19.61 -5.39
N ASN A 129 -5.38 20.20 -4.20
CA ASN A 129 -4.94 21.56 -3.94
C ASN A 129 -3.41 21.61 -3.76
N ASP A 130 -2.74 22.52 -4.48
CA ASP A 130 -1.28 22.67 -4.47
C ASP A 130 -0.74 23.08 -3.10
N GLU A 131 -1.46 23.92 -2.36
CA GLU A 131 -1.07 24.32 -1.02
C GLU A 131 -1.12 23.15 -0.03
N ALA A 132 -2.20 22.34 -0.08
CA ALA A 132 -2.31 21.15 0.75
C ALA A 132 -1.21 20.14 0.42
N ARG A 133 -0.91 19.95 -0.87
CA ARG A 133 0.18 19.09 -1.34
C ARG A 133 1.55 19.60 -0.86
N ALA A 134 1.78 20.91 -0.90
CA ALA A 134 3.00 21.51 -0.38
C ALA A 134 3.15 21.31 1.14
N LYS A 135 2.06 21.43 1.92
CA LYS A 135 2.05 21.14 3.37
C LYS A 135 2.40 19.68 3.65
N TRP A 136 1.82 18.75 2.89
CA TRP A 136 2.17 17.33 2.95
C TRP A 136 3.65 17.10 2.65
N ASN A 137 4.16 17.63 1.56
CA ASN A 137 5.56 17.46 1.18
C ASN A 137 6.52 18.07 2.22
N ALA A 138 6.16 19.19 2.84
CA ALA A 138 6.92 19.77 3.95
C ALA A 138 6.93 18.84 5.20
N TRP A 139 5.81 18.19 5.51
CA TRP A 139 5.73 17.19 6.56
C TRP A 139 6.62 15.97 6.22
N VAL A 140 6.55 15.45 4.99
CA VAL A 140 7.40 14.36 4.50
C VAL A 140 8.89 14.69 4.68
N GLN A 141 9.32 15.92 4.32
CA GLN A 141 10.71 16.35 4.50
C GLN A 141 11.12 16.41 5.98
N ARG A 142 10.22 16.82 6.87
CA ARG A 142 10.48 16.78 8.32
C ARG A 142 10.65 15.34 8.81
N ARG A 143 9.76 14.45 8.37
CA ARG A 143 9.80 13.02 8.73
C ARG A 143 11.10 12.37 8.27
N ALA A 144 11.54 12.63 7.04
CA ALA A 144 12.81 12.12 6.52
C ALA A 144 14.01 12.57 7.38
N ARG A 145 14.05 13.86 7.77
CA ARG A 145 15.10 14.36 8.67
C ARG A 145 15.07 13.74 10.06
N GLN A 146 13.89 13.42 10.59
CA GLN A 146 13.78 12.68 11.87
C GLN A 146 14.39 11.29 11.76
N LEU A 147 14.06 10.56 10.68
CA LEU A 147 14.63 9.23 10.43
C LEU A 147 16.16 9.28 10.27
N GLU A 148 16.71 10.28 9.59
CA GLU A 148 18.17 10.47 9.46
C GLU A 148 18.88 10.69 10.80
N ARG A 149 18.21 11.29 11.77
CA ARG A 149 18.74 11.49 13.13
C ARG A 149 18.53 10.28 14.03
N GLY A 150 17.77 9.26 13.57
CA GLY A 150 17.38 8.13 14.40
C GLY A 150 16.30 8.49 15.44
N ASP A 151 15.57 9.60 15.23
CA ASP A 151 14.48 9.98 16.11
C ASP A 151 13.33 8.98 16.00
N ALA A 152 12.95 8.35 17.11
CA ALA A 152 11.75 7.50 17.15
C ALA A 152 10.50 8.35 16.89
N PRO A 153 9.48 7.80 16.17
CA PRO A 153 8.18 8.46 16.08
C PRO A 153 7.54 8.60 17.45
N ALA A 154 6.83 9.72 17.68
CA ALA A 154 6.13 9.96 18.95
C ALA A 154 4.99 8.95 19.17
N ASP A 155 4.32 8.56 18.08
CA ASP A 155 3.27 7.55 18.06
C ASP A 155 3.76 6.38 17.22
N VAL A 156 3.81 5.19 17.83
CA VAL A 156 4.27 3.96 17.18
C VAL A 156 3.06 3.06 16.98
N SER A 157 2.55 3.04 15.76
CA SER A 157 1.50 2.14 15.34
C SER A 157 2.03 0.69 15.19
N PRO A 158 1.15 -0.34 15.24
CA PRO A 158 1.55 -1.74 15.23
C PRO A 158 2.46 -2.13 14.05
N GLU A 159 2.16 -1.64 12.86
CA GLU A 159 2.91 -1.93 11.64
C GLU A 159 4.35 -1.39 11.69
N LEU A 160 4.58 -0.28 12.37
CA LEU A 160 5.92 0.30 12.55
C LEU A 160 6.70 -0.43 13.66
N THR A 161 6.00 -0.84 14.73
CA THR A 161 6.62 -1.59 15.84
C THR A 161 7.12 -2.96 15.40
N GLN A 162 6.38 -3.63 14.52
CA GLN A 162 6.72 -4.96 14.01
C GLN A 162 7.75 -4.91 12.89
N ALA A 163 7.94 -3.75 12.25
CA ALA A 163 8.79 -3.63 11.07
C ALA A 163 10.27 -3.87 11.41
N VAL A 164 10.90 -4.74 10.63
CA VAL A 164 12.34 -4.96 10.65
C VAL A 164 12.90 -4.63 9.27
N HIS A 165 13.89 -3.76 9.21
CA HIS A 165 14.54 -3.33 7.97
C HIS A 165 16.00 -3.77 7.95
N GLU A 166 16.40 -4.49 6.89
CA GLU A 166 17.80 -4.86 6.67
C GLU A 166 18.65 -3.60 6.35
N HIS A 167 18.02 -2.60 5.73
CA HIS A 167 18.62 -1.35 5.27
C HIS A 167 17.83 -0.12 5.72
N PRO A 168 17.80 0.21 7.03
CA PRO A 168 16.97 1.30 7.56
C PRO A 168 17.34 2.69 7.02
N GLU A 169 18.55 2.87 6.48
CA GLU A 169 19.00 4.08 5.78
C GLU A 169 18.22 4.37 4.48
N GLY A 170 17.46 3.38 3.98
CA GLY A 170 16.55 3.57 2.85
C GLY A 170 15.28 4.35 3.19
N LEU A 171 14.82 4.30 4.44
CA LEU A 171 13.57 4.95 4.86
C LEU A 171 13.54 6.47 4.63
N PRO A 172 14.58 7.27 4.98
CA PRO A 172 14.58 8.69 4.68
C PRO A 172 14.50 8.99 3.18
N ARG A 173 15.14 8.17 2.34
CA ARG A 173 15.10 8.30 0.88
C ARG A 173 13.72 7.97 0.34
N ALA A 174 13.13 6.86 0.79
CA ALA A 174 11.77 6.48 0.44
C ALA A 174 10.74 7.55 0.86
N ALA A 175 10.90 8.16 2.05
CA ALA A 175 10.06 9.27 2.48
C ALA A 175 10.13 10.43 1.46
N ARG A 176 11.32 10.92 1.12
CA ARG A 176 11.49 12.06 0.20
C ARG A 176 11.03 11.77 -1.23
N GLY A 177 11.18 10.53 -1.67
CA GLY A 177 10.90 10.13 -3.04
C GLY A 177 9.44 9.71 -3.25
N VAL A 178 9.04 8.56 -2.66
CA VAL A 178 7.76 7.93 -2.97
C VAL A 178 6.58 8.50 -2.19
N MET A 179 6.78 8.99 -0.94
CA MET A 179 5.71 9.66 -0.20
C MET A 179 5.44 11.09 -0.68
N ALA A 180 6.42 11.75 -1.29
CA ALA A 180 6.23 13.10 -1.81
C ALA A 180 5.29 13.08 -3.01
N GLN A 181 4.27 13.93 -2.97
CA GLN A 181 3.28 14.03 -4.05
C GLN A 181 3.66 15.14 -5.02
N LYS A 182 3.81 14.78 -6.30
CA LYS A 182 4.24 15.71 -7.36
C LYS A 182 3.08 16.45 -8.00
N ASP A 183 1.92 15.80 -8.13
CA ASP A 183 0.76 16.32 -8.85
C ASP A 183 -0.56 15.78 -8.29
N ALA A 184 -1.66 16.05 -8.97
CA ALA A 184 -3.01 15.64 -8.58
C ALA A 184 -3.57 14.49 -9.44
N ARG A 185 -2.74 13.80 -10.25
CA ARG A 185 -3.24 12.79 -11.21
C ARG A 185 -4.05 11.69 -10.55
N VAL A 186 -3.56 11.15 -9.43
CA VAL A 186 -4.24 10.05 -8.72
C VAL A 186 -5.59 10.49 -8.18
N ILE A 187 -5.67 11.61 -7.45
CA ILE A 187 -6.97 12.08 -6.91
C ILE A 187 -7.95 12.51 -8.01
N THR A 188 -7.46 12.93 -9.18
CA THR A 188 -8.34 13.34 -10.29
C THR A 188 -8.81 12.16 -11.14
N SER A 189 -8.21 10.97 -11.02
CA SER A 189 -8.60 9.77 -11.74
C SER A 189 -9.69 8.94 -11.05
N LEU A 190 -10.08 9.26 -9.82
CA LEU A 190 -10.98 8.42 -9.02
C LEU A 190 -12.33 8.12 -9.67
N ASP A 191 -12.93 9.09 -10.36
CA ASP A 191 -14.21 8.95 -11.04
C ASP A 191 -14.14 8.10 -12.33
N SER A 192 -12.93 7.81 -12.81
CA SER A 192 -12.69 6.89 -13.93
C SER A 192 -12.46 5.44 -13.50
N ILE A 193 -12.37 5.15 -12.19
CA ILE A 193 -12.21 3.79 -11.69
C ILE A 193 -13.52 3.03 -11.86
N THR A 194 -13.50 1.97 -12.68
CA THR A 194 -14.67 1.13 -12.99
C THR A 194 -14.58 -0.27 -12.38
N VAL A 195 -13.42 -0.65 -11.82
CA VAL A 195 -13.27 -1.94 -11.15
C VAL A 195 -13.90 -1.91 -9.76
N PRO A 196 -14.42 -3.04 -9.24
CA PRO A 196 -14.89 -3.14 -7.87
C PRO A 196 -13.86 -2.59 -6.88
N THR A 197 -14.31 -1.78 -5.92
CA THR A 197 -13.40 -1.12 -4.97
C THR A 197 -13.95 -1.21 -3.55
N LEU A 198 -13.13 -1.73 -2.63
CA LEU A 198 -13.39 -1.73 -1.20
C LEU A 198 -12.50 -0.67 -0.53
N VAL A 199 -13.10 0.27 0.18
CA VAL A 199 -12.41 1.26 1.00
C VAL A 199 -12.59 0.88 2.46
N ILE A 200 -11.50 0.58 3.17
CA ILE A 200 -11.50 0.23 4.59
C ILE A 200 -10.80 1.35 5.37
N VAL A 201 -11.35 1.72 6.51
CA VAL A 201 -10.72 2.68 7.43
C VAL A 201 -11.02 2.30 8.88
N GLY A 202 -10.01 2.41 9.74
CA GLY A 202 -10.21 2.28 11.18
C GLY A 202 -11.03 3.44 11.75
N ALA A 203 -11.97 3.15 12.66
CA ALA A 203 -12.82 4.18 13.27
C ALA A 203 -12.02 5.24 14.05
N GLN A 204 -10.83 4.89 14.51
CA GLN A 204 -9.92 5.77 15.27
C GLN A 204 -8.85 6.43 14.39
N ASP A 205 -8.77 6.10 13.11
CA ASP A 205 -7.85 6.73 12.15
C ASP A 205 -8.42 8.07 11.64
N THR A 206 -8.46 9.05 12.54
CA THR A 206 -9.09 10.35 12.29
C THR A 206 -8.50 11.12 11.12
N ASP A 207 -7.23 10.89 10.78
CA ASP A 207 -6.55 11.55 9.69
C ASP A 207 -7.02 11.05 8.32
N TYR A 208 -7.50 9.80 8.24
CA TYR A 208 -7.89 9.17 6.98
C TYR A 208 -9.40 8.97 6.80
N LEU A 209 -10.23 9.15 7.84
CA LEU A 209 -11.70 9.06 7.73
C LEU A 209 -12.25 9.93 6.58
N ALA A 210 -11.83 11.20 6.51
CA ALA A 210 -12.30 12.11 5.46
C ALA A 210 -11.82 11.69 4.05
N GLY A 211 -10.61 11.14 3.96
CA GLY A 211 -10.06 10.57 2.72
C GLY A 211 -10.84 9.35 2.25
N ALA A 212 -11.17 8.44 3.16
CA ALA A 212 -12.00 7.26 2.89
C ALA A 212 -13.40 7.65 2.41
N ASP A 213 -14.04 8.62 3.08
CA ASP A 213 -15.33 9.17 2.64
C ASP A 213 -15.26 9.81 1.25
N TYR A 214 -14.18 10.51 0.98
CA TYR A 214 -13.98 11.13 -0.32
C TYR A 214 -13.84 10.09 -1.44
N MET A 215 -13.00 9.06 -1.23
CA MET A 215 -12.81 7.96 -2.19
C MET A 215 -14.12 7.19 -2.42
N ALA A 216 -14.85 6.85 -1.35
CA ALA A 216 -16.12 6.14 -1.44
C ALA A 216 -17.20 6.91 -2.22
N ARG A 217 -17.18 8.25 -2.16
CA ARG A 217 -18.09 9.08 -2.96
C ARG A 217 -17.66 9.28 -4.40
N LYS A 218 -16.34 9.23 -4.67
CA LYS A 218 -15.76 9.56 -5.97
C LYS A 218 -15.58 8.37 -6.88
N ILE A 219 -15.31 7.21 -6.34
CA ILE A 219 -15.17 5.97 -7.10
C ILE A 219 -16.56 5.35 -7.27
N PRO A 220 -17.10 5.25 -8.50
CA PRO A 220 -18.48 4.82 -8.74
C PRO A 220 -18.82 3.42 -8.19
N THR A 221 -17.81 2.55 -8.12
CA THR A 221 -17.94 1.14 -7.71
C THR A 221 -17.55 0.90 -6.26
N ALA A 222 -17.22 1.98 -5.50
CA ALA A 222 -16.71 1.81 -4.16
C ALA A 222 -17.80 1.52 -3.13
N ARG A 223 -17.51 0.58 -2.24
CA ARG A 223 -18.17 0.48 -0.93
C ARG A 223 -17.16 0.78 0.18
N LYS A 224 -17.63 1.37 1.26
CA LYS A 224 -16.79 1.69 2.43
C LYS A 224 -17.17 0.82 3.62
N VAL A 225 -16.15 0.34 4.31
CA VAL A 225 -16.26 -0.35 5.61
C VAL A 225 -15.44 0.42 6.64
N VAL A 226 -16.01 0.68 7.80
CA VAL A 226 -15.33 1.24 8.97
C VAL A 226 -15.10 0.11 9.96
N ILE A 227 -13.87 -0.09 10.40
CA ILE A 227 -13.51 -1.11 11.38
C ILE A 227 -13.50 -0.47 12.77
N ASP A 228 -14.43 -0.89 13.63
CA ASP A 228 -14.50 -0.40 15.00
C ASP A 228 -13.25 -0.80 15.81
N ASN A 229 -12.84 0.05 16.75
CA ASN A 229 -11.67 -0.13 17.61
C ASN A 229 -10.34 -0.34 16.88
N ALA A 230 -10.24 0.18 15.66
CA ALA A 230 -9.03 0.15 14.84
C ALA A 230 -8.52 1.57 14.56
N GLY A 231 -7.19 1.73 14.58
CA GLY A 231 -6.46 2.93 14.17
C GLY A 231 -5.96 2.82 12.73
N HIS A 232 -4.74 3.33 12.48
CA HIS A 232 -4.13 3.43 11.14
C HIS A 232 -3.71 2.08 10.53
N ALA A 233 -3.68 1.00 11.28
CA ALA A 233 -3.39 -0.35 10.79
C ALA A 233 -4.57 -1.27 11.07
N ALA A 234 -5.74 -0.99 10.50
CA ALA A 234 -6.99 -1.69 10.77
C ALA A 234 -6.89 -3.20 10.53
N ASN A 235 -6.04 -3.63 9.59
CA ASN A 235 -5.74 -5.03 9.31
C ASN A 235 -4.98 -5.76 10.44
N MET A 236 -4.26 -5.00 11.28
CA MET A 236 -3.50 -5.52 12.43
C MET A 236 -4.25 -5.32 13.75
N ASP A 237 -4.93 -4.18 13.91
CA ASP A 237 -5.68 -3.88 15.12
C ASP A 237 -6.90 -4.79 15.29
N GLN A 238 -7.60 -5.10 14.20
CA GLN A 238 -8.81 -5.92 14.17
C GLN A 238 -8.75 -6.94 13.01
N PRO A 239 -7.81 -7.89 13.03
CA PRO A 239 -7.55 -8.79 11.89
C PRO A 239 -8.76 -9.64 11.49
N GLU A 240 -9.57 -10.10 12.43
CA GLU A 240 -10.76 -10.91 12.14
C GLU A 240 -11.81 -10.10 11.38
N ALA A 241 -12.12 -8.89 11.85
CA ALA A 241 -13.10 -8.02 11.20
C ALA A 241 -12.63 -7.59 9.82
N PHE A 242 -11.33 -7.25 9.70
CA PHE A 242 -10.69 -6.94 8.42
C PHE A 242 -10.79 -8.13 7.45
N ASN A 243 -10.40 -9.33 7.89
CA ASN A 243 -10.40 -10.53 7.06
C ASN A 243 -11.82 -10.87 6.57
N VAL A 244 -12.83 -10.75 7.41
CA VAL A 244 -14.23 -10.93 7.02
C VAL A 244 -14.62 -9.94 5.93
N ALA A 245 -14.39 -8.65 6.13
CA ALA A 245 -14.77 -7.61 5.17
C ALA A 245 -14.08 -7.78 3.80
N VAL A 246 -12.78 -8.15 3.81
CA VAL A 246 -12.05 -8.39 2.55
C VAL A 246 -12.50 -9.68 1.88
N ARG A 247 -12.71 -10.77 2.61
CA ARG A 247 -13.19 -12.03 2.04
C ARG A 247 -14.56 -11.88 1.40
N GLU A 248 -15.52 -11.29 2.09
CA GLU A 248 -16.86 -11.02 1.53
C GLU A 248 -16.77 -10.24 0.22
N PHE A 249 -15.86 -9.26 0.15
CA PHE A 249 -15.62 -8.51 -1.09
C PHE A 249 -14.98 -9.38 -2.20
N LEU A 250 -13.99 -10.20 -1.85
CA LEU A 250 -13.29 -11.05 -2.81
C LEU A 250 -14.17 -12.18 -3.34
N ASP A 251 -15.15 -12.66 -2.55
CA ASP A 251 -16.08 -13.73 -2.94
C ASP A 251 -17.16 -13.24 -3.94
N GLU A 252 -17.31 -11.92 -4.12
CA GLU A 252 -18.19 -11.31 -5.12
C GLU A 252 -17.51 -11.10 -6.49
N LEU A 253 -16.18 -11.33 -6.61
CA LEU A 253 -15.40 -11.13 -7.84
C LEU A 253 -15.38 -12.40 -8.71
#